data_5f3e7f5c01a4cfe2f91e31a0b071b549
#
_entry.id   5f3e7f5c01a4cfe2f91e31a0b071b549
#
_cell.length_a   1.000
_cell.length_b   1.000
_cell.length_c   1.000
_cell.angle_alpha   90.00
_cell.angle_beta   90.00
_cell.angle_gamma   90.00
#
_symmetry.space_group_name_H-M   'P 1'
#
loop_
_entity.id
_entity.type
_entity.pdbx_description
1 polymer ?
#
loop_
_entity_poly.entity_id
_entity_poly.type
_entity_poly.pdbx_seq_one_letter_code
_entity_poly.pdbx_strand_id
1 'polypeptide(L)'
;MLMDLDLQGRRVLVTAGTKGIGKAVVRLLKQQGATVLTTARHEPAESTADAFVAADLTTIQGCNLVVDAVQKHLGGVDIIIHVAGGSTAPGGGFAALGEEEWQQELNLNLLPAVRLDRALLPGMLAQQDGVIIHVTSIQRELPLPESTTGYAAAKAALSAYSKSLS
;
A
#
# COMPACT_ATOMS: atom_id res chain seq x y z
N MET A 1 8.08 17.38 21.52
CA MET A 1 6.61 17.16 21.69
C MET A 1 6.12 16.50 20.42
N LEU A 2 5.64 15.25 20.50
CA LEU A 2 5.00 14.61 19.35
C LEU A 2 3.69 15.34 19.08
N MET A 3 3.41 15.65 17.80
CA MET A 3 2.13 16.19 17.39
C MET A 3 1.06 15.13 17.69
N ASP A 4 -0.01 15.53 18.37
CA ASP A 4 -1.18 14.67 18.52
C ASP A 4 -1.92 14.62 17.17
N LEU A 5 -2.03 13.44 16.60
CA LEU A 5 -2.68 13.21 15.31
C LEU A 5 -4.09 12.65 15.44
N ASP A 6 -4.61 12.57 16.70
CA ASP A 6 -5.94 12.01 17.00
C ASP A 6 -6.15 10.59 16.42
N LEU A 7 -5.13 9.75 16.56
CA LEU A 7 -5.12 8.38 16.02
C LEU A 7 -5.44 7.31 17.07
N GLN A 8 -5.75 7.71 18.31
CA GLN A 8 -6.07 6.79 19.39
C GLN A 8 -7.26 5.88 19.01
N GLY A 9 -7.03 4.56 18.98
CA GLY A 9 -8.04 3.57 18.65
C GLY A 9 -8.43 3.47 17.17
N ARG A 10 -7.83 4.28 16.28
CA ARG A 10 -8.09 4.17 14.83
C ARG A 10 -7.54 2.85 14.28
N ARG A 11 -8.33 2.20 13.43
CA ARG A 11 -8.00 0.93 12.78
C ARG A 11 -7.29 1.19 11.48
N VAL A 12 -6.05 0.76 11.36
CA VAL A 12 -5.18 1.13 10.24
C VAL A 12 -4.63 -0.10 9.52
N LEU A 13 -4.78 -0.13 8.21
CA LEU A 13 -4.07 -1.05 7.33
C LEU A 13 -2.85 -0.35 6.74
N VAL A 14 -1.66 -0.92 6.91
CA VAL A 14 -0.42 -0.48 6.25
C VAL A 14 0.11 -1.59 5.36
N THR A 15 0.13 -1.40 4.06
CA THR A 15 0.75 -2.38 3.15
C THR A 15 2.27 -2.26 3.17
N ALA A 16 2.99 -3.39 3.06
CA ALA A 16 4.46 -3.47 3.11
C ALA A 16 5.07 -2.83 4.39
N GLY A 17 4.44 -3.02 5.55
CA GLY A 17 4.83 -2.37 6.80
C GLY A 17 5.99 -3.01 7.56
N THR A 18 6.70 -3.98 6.98
CA THR A 18 7.77 -4.72 7.69
C THR A 18 9.17 -4.16 7.50
N LYS A 19 9.39 -3.26 6.54
CA LYS A 19 10.69 -2.67 6.20
C LYS A 19 10.55 -1.19 5.80
N GLY A 20 11.66 -0.47 5.81
CA GLY A 20 11.78 0.89 5.27
C GLY A 20 10.69 1.84 5.75
N ILE A 21 10.08 2.55 4.81
CA ILE A 21 9.02 3.54 5.05
C ILE A 21 7.84 2.91 5.78
N GLY A 22 7.35 1.75 5.31
CA GLY A 22 6.22 1.07 5.93
C GLY A 22 6.44 0.73 7.40
N LYS A 23 7.64 0.22 7.77
CA LYS A 23 7.99 -0.07 9.16
C LYS A 23 8.01 1.20 10.03
N ALA A 24 8.52 2.31 9.49
CA ALA A 24 8.53 3.59 10.19
C ALA A 24 7.10 4.12 10.42
N VAL A 25 6.24 4.00 9.41
CA VAL A 25 4.83 4.36 9.49
C VAL A 25 4.11 3.52 10.54
N VAL A 26 4.24 2.20 10.52
CA VAL A 26 3.64 1.30 11.53
C VAL A 26 4.06 1.71 12.94
N ARG A 27 5.37 1.94 13.15
CA ARG A 27 5.89 2.37 14.45
C ARG A 27 5.27 3.68 14.92
N LEU A 28 5.18 4.68 14.03
CA LEU A 28 4.58 5.99 14.37
C LEU A 28 3.10 5.83 14.74
N LEU A 29 2.33 5.11 13.94
CA LEU A 29 0.91 4.85 14.20
C LEU A 29 0.71 4.16 15.56
N LYS A 30 1.54 3.17 15.89
CA LYS A 30 1.50 2.51 17.20
C LYS A 30 1.82 3.46 18.35
N GLN A 31 2.78 4.36 18.18
CA GLN A 31 3.10 5.39 19.18
C GLN A 31 1.95 6.39 19.40
N GLN A 32 1.11 6.57 18.38
CA GLN A 32 -0.09 7.44 18.43
C GLN A 32 -1.35 6.70 18.87
N GLY A 33 -1.24 5.43 19.31
CA GLY A 33 -2.36 4.67 19.85
C GLY A 33 -3.29 4.01 18.82
N ALA A 34 -2.90 3.96 17.55
CA ALA A 34 -3.67 3.24 16.54
C ALA A 34 -3.55 1.71 16.70
N THR A 35 -4.58 0.99 16.24
CA THR A 35 -4.57 -0.46 16.06
C THR A 35 -4.16 -0.76 14.61
N VAL A 36 -3.04 -1.41 14.40
CA VAL A 36 -2.41 -1.55 13.09
C VAL A 36 -2.34 -3.01 12.65
N LEU A 37 -2.90 -3.29 11.47
CA LEU A 37 -2.63 -4.50 10.69
C LEU A 37 -1.65 -4.16 9.57
N THR A 38 -0.64 -5.00 9.39
CA THR A 38 0.29 -4.86 8.27
C THR A 38 0.46 -6.16 7.49
N THR A 39 0.97 -6.04 6.27
CA THR A 39 1.20 -7.16 5.37
C THR A 39 2.57 -7.07 4.70
N ALA A 40 3.15 -8.21 4.42
CA ALA A 40 4.30 -8.41 3.54
C ALA A 40 4.27 -9.85 3.01
N ARG A 41 5.14 -10.19 2.07
CA ARG A 41 5.23 -11.55 1.52
C ARG A 41 5.67 -12.59 2.55
N HIS A 42 6.50 -12.18 3.51
CA HIS A 42 7.03 -13.05 4.56
C HIS A 42 6.87 -12.38 5.92
N GLU A 43 6.57 -13.19 6.92
CA GLU A 43 6.48 -12.73 8.30
C GLU A 43 7.84 -12.22 8.79
N PRO A 44 7.89 -11.03 9.38
CA PRO A 44 9.13 -10.51 9.94
C PRO A 44 9.45 -11.22 11.27
N ALA A 45 10.73 -11.31 11.62
CA ALA A 45 11.16 -11.84 12.92
C ALA A 45 10.59 -11.02 14.09
N GLU A 46 10.41 -9.71 13.89
CA GLU A 46 9.80 -8.79 14.84
C GLU A 46 8.81 -7.86 14.14
N SER A 47 7.65 -7.68 14.71
CA SER A 47 6.63 -6.72 14.28
C SER A 47 6.15 -5.89 15.46
N THR A 48 5.94 -4.59 15.21
CA THR A 48 5.29 -3.68 16.17
C THR A 48 3.80 -3.51 15.88
N ALA A 49 3.31 -4.05 14.76
CA ALA A 49 1.88 -4.06 14.43
C ALA A 49 1.11 -5.01 15.35
N ASP A 50 -0.18 -4.76 15.53
CA ASP A 50 -1.07 -5.61 16.34
C ASP A 50 -1.41 -6.91 15.62
N ALA A 51 -1.45 -6.87 14.29
CA ALA A 51 -1.69 -8.05 13.45
C ALA A 51 -0.83 -8.00 12.19
N PHE A 52 -0.52 -9.19 11.68
CA PHE A 52 0.23 -9.38 10.45
C PHE A 52 -0.44 -10.45 9.57
N VAL A 53 -0.42 -10.24 8.26
CA VAL A 53 -0.83 -11.24 7.29
C VAL A 53 0.22 -11.38 6.18
N ALA A 54 0.70 -12.60 5.96
CA ALA A 54 1.57 -12.91 4.84
C ALA A 54 0.75 -12.95 3.55
N ALA A 55 1.04 -12.05 2.61
CA ALA A 55 0.32 -11.97 1.35
C ALA A 55 1.18 -11.40 0.23
N ASP A 56 1.02 -11.94 -0.97
CA ASP A 56 1.56 -11.38 -2.20
C ASP A 56 0.49 -10.48 -2.84
N LEU A 57 0.64 -9.19 -2.66
CA LEU A 57 -0.29 -8.18 -3.16
C LEU A 57 -0.30 -8.04 -4.68
N THR A 58 0.66 -8.62 -5.39
CA THR A 58 0.64 -8.65 -6.86
C THR A 58 -0.48 -9.55 -7.41
N THR A 59 -1.06 -10.40 -6.54
CA THR A 59 -2.12 -11.34 -6.88
C THR A 59 -3.47 -10.92 -6.29
N ILE A 60 -4.56 -11.33 -6.94
CA ILE A 60 -5.92 -11.14 -6.43
C ILE A 60 -6.11 -11.89 -5.11
N GLN A 61 -5.60 -13.12 -5.04
CA GLN A 61 -5.69 -13.97 -3.84
C GLN A 61 -4.99 -13.33 -2.64
N GLY A 62 -3.79 -12.77 -2.85
CA GLY A 62 -3.08 -12.06 -1.79
C GLY A 62 -3.84 -10.83 -1.29
N CYS A 63 -4.45 -10.06 -2.19
CA CYS A 63 -5.30 -8.94 -1.77
C CYS A 63 -6.52 -9.40 -0.99
N ASN A 64 -7.18 -10.49 -1.39
CA ASN A 64 -8.33 -11.06 -0.67
C ASN A 64 -7.93 -11.51 0.75
N LEU A 65 -6.77 -12.16 0.92
CA LEU A 65 -6.26 -12.51 2.25
C LEU A 65 -6.11 -11.30 3.17
N VAL A 66 -5.68 -10.16 2.62
CA VAL A 66 -5.56 -8.91 3.39
C VAL A 66 -6.95 -8.37 3.77
N VAL A 67 -7.91 -8.40 2.85
CA VAL A 67 -9.30 -7.98 3.14
C VAL A 67 -9.91 -8.82 4.25
N ASP A 68 -9.77 -10.15 4.17
CA ASP A 68 -10.25 -11.08 5.21
C ASP A 68 -9.58 -10.82 6.56
N ALA A 69 -8.27 -10.54 6.55
CA ALA A 69 -7.53 -10.21 7.76
C ALA A 69 -7.98 -8.88 8.38
N VAL A 70 -8.30 -7.86 7.58
CA VAL A 70 -8.89 -6.59 8.06
C VAL A 70 -10.21 -6.86 8.78
N GLN A 71 -11.11 -7.64 8.18
CA GLN A 71 -12.37 -7.97 8.82
C GLN A 71 -12.17 -8.79 10.11
N LYS A 72 -11.31 -9.78 10.07
CA LYS A 72 -11.04 -10.68 11.21
C LYS A 72 -10.39 -9.97 12.40
N HIS A 73 -9.39 -9.13 12.15
CA HIS A 73 -8.54 -8.54 13.20
C HIS A 73 -8.92 -7.14 13.59
N LEU A 74 -9.51 -6.36 12.67
CA LEU A 74 -9.89 -4.97 12.92
C LEU A 74 -11.41 -4.75 12.92
N GLY A 75 -12.20 -5.66 12.35
CA GLY A 75 -13.65 -5.48 12.19
C GLY A 75 -14.05 -4.36 11.24
N GLY A 76 -13.13 -3.90 10.41
CA GLY A 76 -13.24 -2.77 9.48
C GLY A 76 -11.97 -1.94 9.48
N VAL A 77 -11.93 -0.85 8.73
CA VAL A 77 -10.73 0.00 8.61
C VAL A 77 -11.13 1.47 8.55
N ASP A 78 -10.37 2.31 9.22
CA ASP A 78 -10.54 3.77 9.24
C ASP A 78 -9.50 4.46 8.38
N ILE A 79 -8.30 3.89 8.28
CA ILE A 79 -7.18 4.45 7.52
C ILE A 79 -6.49 3.34 6.74
N ILE A 80 -6.27 3.55 5.44
CA ILE A 80 -5.47 2.67 4.59
C ILE A 80 -4.24 3.44 4.11
N ILE A 81 -3.05 2.87 4.33
CA ILE A 81 -1.79 3.45 3.85
C ILE A 81 -1.11 2.46 2.91
N HIS A 82 -1.16 2.76 1.62
CA HIS A 82 -0.54 1.98 0.56
C HIS A 82 0.94 2.36 0.41
N VAL A 83 1.81 1.58 1.04
CA VAL A 83 3.27 1.73 0.92
C VAL A 83 3.87 0.73 -0.05
N ALA A 84 3.17 -0.38 -0.32
CA ALA A 84 3.65 -1.41 -1.24
C ALA A 84 4.01 -0.83 -2.60
N GLY A 85 5.18 -1.21 -3.11
CA GLY A 85 5.68 -0.75 -4.38
C GLY A 85 7.18 -1.01 -4.52
N GLY A 86 7.68 -0.80 -5.71
CA GLY A 86 9.08 -1.00 -6.08
C GLY A 86 9.20 -1.33 -7.55
N SER A 87 10.42 -1.53 -8.03
CA SER A 87 10.67 -2.00 -9.38
C SER A 87 11.70 -3.12 -9.37
N THR A 88 11.47 -4.14 -10.18
CA THR A 88 12.42 -5.21 -10.51
C THR A 88 12.70 -5.27 -12.01
N ALA A 89 12.21 -4.28 -12.76
CA ALA A 89 12.42 -4.19 -14.19
C ALA A 89 13.92 -4.07 -14.53
N PRO A 90 14.36 -4.70 -15.60
CA PRO A 90 15.75 -4.58 -16.07
C PRO A 90 16.06 -3.16 -16.53
N GLY A 91 17.31 -2.73 -16.41
CA GLY A 91 17.78 -1.51 -17.03
C GLY A 91 17.81 -1.64 -18.56
N GLY A 92 17.77 -0.51 -19.28
CA GLY A 92 17.77 -0.47 -20.74
C GLY A 92 16.62 0.32 -21.34
N GLY A 93 15.89 1.03 -20.50
CA GLY A 93 14.79 1.91 -20.91
C GLY A 93 13.60 1.15 -21.50
N PHE A 94 12.83 1.80 -22.37
CA PHE A 94 11.61 1.22 -22.93
C PHE A 94 11.84 -0.08 -23.72
N ALA A 95 13.01 -0.21 -24.35
CA ALA A 95 13.32 -1.39 -25.17
C ALA A 95 13.55 -2.68 -24.36
N ALA A 96 13.86 -2.54 -23.06
CA ALA A 96 14.03 -3.67 -22.15
C ALA A 96 12.72 -4.14 -21.48
N LEU A 97 11.62 -3.44 -21.74
CA LEU A 97 10.31 -3.72 -21.12
C LEU A 97 9.40 -4.41 -22.15
N GLY A 98 9.23 -5.73 -22.00
CA GLY A 98 8.20 -6.47 -22.69
C GLY A 98 6.86 -6.43 -21.95
N GLU A 99 5.88 -7.17 -22.45
CA GLU A 99 4.54 -7.26 -21.87
C GLU A 99 4.57 -7.75 -20.40
N GLU A 100 5.46 -8.71 -20.12
CA GLU A 100 5.59 -9.29 -18.79
C GLU A 100 6.09 -8.26 -17.76
N GLU A 101 7.15 -7.50 -18.10
CA GLU A 101 7.69 -6.44 -17.25
C GLU A 101 6.65 -5.35 -17.00
N TRP A 102 5.92 -4.92 -18.03
CA TRP A 102 4.82 -3.96 -17.87
C TRP A 102 3.74 -4.47 -16.92
N GLN A 103 3.32 -5.72 -17.07
CA GLN A 103 2.32 -6.33 -16.22
C GLN A 103 2.79 -6.46 -14.77
N GLN A 104 4.07 -6.78 -14.55
CA GLN A 104 4.67 -6.85 -13.21
C GLN A 104 4.69 -5.48 -12.54
N GLU A 105 5.11 -4.41 -13.24
CA GLU A 105 5.13 -3.05 -12.69
C GLU A 105 3.73 -2.58 -12.30
N LEU A 106 2.72 -2.83 -13.11
CA LEU A 106 1.32 -2.50 -12.80
C LEU A 106 0.79 -3.33 -11.62
N ASN A 107 1.07 -4.62 -11.60
CA ASN A 107 0.64 -5.53 -10.53
C ASN A 107 1.30 -5.21 -9.18
N LEU A 108 2.46 -4.56 -9.17
CA LEU A 108 3.16 -4.21 -7.93
C LEU A 108 2.82 -2.78 -7.46
N ASN A 109 2.66 -1.82 -8.37
CA ASN A 109 2.64 -0.40 -8.03
C ASN A 109 1.27 0.28 -8.14
N LEU A 110 0.29 -0.33 -8.82
CA LEU A 110 -1.05 0.23 -9.03
C LEU A 110 -2.14 -0.72 -8.53
N LEU A 111 -2.20 -1.93 -9.08
CA LEU A 111 -3.35 -2.82 -8.89
C LEU A 111 -3.57 -3.29 -7.44
N PRO A 112 -2.57 -3.41 -6.55
CA PRO A 112 -2.80 -3.70 -5.15
C PRO A 112 -3.69 -2.65 -4.46
N ALA A 113 -3.40 -1.37 -4.68
CA ALA A 113 -4.21 -0.28 -4.14
C ALA A 113 -5.65 -0.35 -4.68
N VAL A 114 -5.81 -0.47 -6.00
CA VAL A 114 -7.13 -0.57 -6.64
C VAL A 114 -7.95 -1.75 -6.08
N ARG A 115 -7.33 -2.93 -5.91
CA ARG A 115 -8.01 -4.13 -5.40
C ARG A 115 -8.45 -3.99 -3.95
N LEU A 116 -7.55 -3.49 -3.09
CA LEU A 116 -7.83 -3.30 -1.67
C LEU A 116 -8.87 -2.18 -1.44
N ASP A 117 -8.73 -1.06 -2.13
CA ASP A 117 -9.68 0.06 -2.03
C ASP A 117 -11.07 -0.35 -2.48
N ARG A 118 -11.21 -1.06 -3.61
CA ARG A 118 -12.50 -1.56 -4.08
C ARG A 118 -13.21 -2.46 -3.07
N ALA A 119 -12.45 -3.23 -2.30
CA ALA A 119 -13.01 -4.13 -1.30
C ALA A 119 -13.32 -3.44 0.03
N LEU A 120 -12.52 -2.45 0.44
CA LEU A 120 -12.58 -1.84 1.76
C LEU A 120 -13.32 -0.49 1.79
N LEU A 121 -13.25 0.30 0.71
CA LEU A 121 -13.89 1.60 0.61
C LEU A 121 -15.42 1.58 0.86
N PRO A 122 -16.19 0.57 0.41
CA PRO A 122 -17.62 0.52 0.74
C PRO A 122 -17.91 0.55 2.24
N GLY A 123 -17.08 -0.10 3.07
CA GLY A 123 -17.18 -0.05 4.53
C GLY A 123 -16.87 1.34 5.09
N MET A 124 -15.85 2.00 4.57
CA MET A 124 -15.49 3.37 4.95
C MET A 124 -16.60 4.37 4.58
N LEU A 125 -17.21 4.21 3.41
CA LEU A 125 -18.36 5.04 3.00
C LEU A 125 -19.58 4.82 3.90
N ALA A 126 -19.86 3.57 4.27
CA ALA A 126 -20.98 3.24 5.16
C ALA A 126 -20.81 3.84 6.56
N GLN A 127 -19.58 3.91 7.08
CA GLN A 127 -19.28 4.57 8.35
C GLN A 127 -19.12 6.10 8.25
N GLN A 128 -19.17 6.66 7.02
CA GLN A 128 -19.01 8.09 6.71
C GLN A 128 -17.71 8.70 7.23
N ASP A 129 -16.68 7.89 7.39
CA ASP A 129 -15.37 8.31 7.86
C ASP A 129 -14.30 7.38 7.28
N GLY A 130 -13.19 7.97 6.82
CA GLY A 130 -12.08 7.21 6.32
C GLY A 130 -11.01 8.06 5.65
N VAL A 131 -9.78 7.56 5.67
CA VAL A 131 -8.64 8.17 5.00
C VAL A 131 -7.88 7.11 4.19
N ILE A 132 -7.57 7.42 2.94
CA ILE A 132 -6.72 6.58 2.11
C ILE A 132 -5.48 7.39 1.70
N ILE A 133 -4.31 6.85 1.97
CA ILE A 133 -3.02 7.45 1.61
C ILE A 133 -2.29 6.53 0.64
N HIS A 134 -1.93 7.05 -0.53
CA HIS A 134 -1.12 6.35 -1.52
C HIS A 134 0.29 6.94 -1.55
N VAL A 135 1.29 6.11 -1.24
CA VAL A 135 2.70 6.50 -1.37
C VAL A 135 3.09 6.38 -2.84
N THR A 136 3.27 7.52 -3.49
CA THR A 136 3.66 7.62 -4.90
C THR A 136 5.19 7.75 -5.04
N SER A 137 5.68 8.44 -6.05
CA SER A 137 7.11 8.67 -6.28
C SER A 137 7.31 9.99 -7.00
N ILE A 138 8.46 10.62 -6.80
CA ILE A 138 8.88 11.76 -7.63
C ILE A 138 8.99 11.37 -9.11
N GLN A 139 9.25 10.10 -9.40
CA GLN A 139 9.37 9.59 -10.77
C GLN A 139 8.06 9.62 -11.55
N ARG A 140 6.91 9.81 -10.90
CA ARG A 140 5.63 10.06 -11.59
C ARG A 140 5.68 11.34 -12.47
N GLU A 141 6.57 12.28 -12.13
CA GLU A 141 6.77 13.56 -12.84
C GLU A 141 8.15 13.66 -13.49
N LEU A 142 9.17 13.05 -12.84
CA LEU A 142 10.56 13.04 -13.30
C LEU A 142 11.04 11.57 -13.45
N PRO A 143 10.60 10.86 -14.49
CA PRO A 143 10.99 9.48 -14.72
C PRO A 143 12.48 9.36 -15.04
N LEU A 144 13.07 8.21 -14.68
CA LEU A 144 14.41 7.81 -15.13
C LEU A 144 14.26 6.89 -16.35
N PRO A 145 14.37 7.43 -17.57
CA PRO A 145 13.98 6.71 -18.78
C PRO A 145 14.83 5.46 -19.07
N GLU A 146 16.06 5.44 -18.56
CA GLU A 146 16.99 4.32 -18.73
C GLU A 146 16.74 3.14 -17.77
N SER A 147 15.91 3.31 -16.73
CA SER A 147 15.80 2.25 -15.71
C SER A 147 14.40 2.03 -15.12
N THR A 148 13.51 3.01 -15.12
CA THR A 148 12.27 2.92 -14.32
C THR A 148 11.01 3.36 -15.08
N THR A 149 10.98 3.20 -16.39
CA THR A 149 9.86 3.65 -17.25
C THR A 149 8.52 3.05 -16.81
N GLY A 150 8.43 1.74 -16.61
CA GLY A 150 7.20 1.06 -16.19
C GLY A 150 6.78 1.46 -14.78
N TYR A 151 7.73 1.54 -13.85
CA TYR A 151 7.50 2.02 -12.48
C TYR A 151 6.95 3.46 -12.45
N ALA A 152 7.59 4.37 -13.18
CA ALA A 152 7.17 5.76 -13.26
C ALA A 152 5.74 5.90 -13.80
N ALA A 153 5.42 5.16 -14.87
CA ALA A 153 4.09 5.12 -15.46
C ALA A 153 3.04 4.57 -14.45
N ALA A 154 3.36 3.48 -13.75
CA ALA A 154 2.47 2.91 -12.74
C ALA A 154 2.25 3.87 -11.55
N LYS A 155 3.29 4.57 -11.09
CA LYS A 155 3.17 5.58 -10.02
C LYS A 155 2.44 6.84 -10.46
N ALA A 156 2.53 7.25 -11.71
CA ALA A 156 1.71 8.32 -12.29
C ALA A 156 0.23 7.90 -12.35
N ALA A 157 -0.05 6.67 -12.78
CA ALA A 157 -1.40 6.10 -12.76
C ALA A 157 -1.97 6.03 -11.33
N LEU A 158 -1.17 5.60 -10.34
CA LEU A 158 -1.57 5.59 -8.93
C LEU A 158 -1.92 7.00 -8.41
N SER A 159 -1.16 8.01 -8.81
CA SER A 159 -1.43 9.40 -8.45
C SER A 159 -2.76 9.90 -9.03
N ALA A 160 -3.02 9.61 -10.32
CA ALA A 160 -4.29 9.94 -10.96
C ALA A 160 -5.46 9.18 -10.32
N TYR A 161 -5.28 7.89 -10.02
CA TYR A 161 -6.27 7.07 -9.31
C TYR A 161 -6.59 7.66 -7.93
N SER A 162 -5.57 7.98 -7.14
CA SER A 162 -5.74 8.62 -5.82
C SER A 162 -6.58 9.90 -5.92
N LYS A 163 -6.27 10.75 -6.91
CA LYS A 163 -7.01 11.99 -7.16
C LYS A 163 -8.47 11.73 -7.56
N SER A 164 -8.74 10.64 -8.27
CA SER A 164 -10.10 10.31 -8.71
C SER A 164 -11.02 9.83 -7.58
N LEU A 165 -10.44 9.43 -6.44
CA LEU A 165 -11.19 9.01 -5.24
C LEU A 165 -11.52 10.17 -4.29
N SER A 166 -10.93 11.35 -4.49
CA SER A 166 -11.05 12.51 -3.60
C SER A 166 -12.24 13.41 -3.93
#